data_4ff53a1567017423cf399e4e7da3e6e8
#
_entry.id   4ff53a1567017423cf399e4e7da3e6e8
#
_cell.length_a   1.000
_cell.length_b   1.000
_cell.length_c   1.000
_cell.angle_alpha   90.00
_cell.angle_beta   90.00
_cell.angle_gamma   90.00
#
_symmetry.space_group_name_H-M   'P 1'
#
loop_
_entity.id
_entity.type
_entity.pdbx_description
1 polymer ?
#
loop_
_entity_poly.entity_id
_entity_poly.type
_entity_poly.pdbx_seq_one_letter_code
_entity_poly.pdbx_strand_id
1 'polypeptide(L)'
;MSVQAPAVSGLREQVHDAARRARVAARELATLSTATKDRALHTAADCVLARTHAILAANAEDLAASKAAGTPEAMLDRLALNPNRIDGIAAGLRQVAGLPDPIGEVLRGRTLPNGLQIRQQRVPLGVVGIVYEGRPTHARRHGNSRRRSRSWAPARRERQLR
;
A
#
# COMPACT_ATOMS: atom_id res chain seq x y z
N MET A 1 18.09 32.80 17.65
CA MET A 1 18.68 31.50 17.35
C MET A 1 17.82 30.88 16.26
N SER A 2 18.32 30.90 15.01
CA SER A 2 17.59 30.33 13.85
C SER A 2 17.73 28.82 13.90
N VAL A 3 16.63 28.10 14.09
CA VAL A 3 16.59 26.65 13.96
C VAL A 3 16.68 26.34 12.46
N GLN A 4 17.84 25.89 12.04
CA GLN A 4 18.11 25.50 10.66
C GLN A 4 17.37 24.18 10.41
N ALA A 5 16.35 24.20 9.56
CA ALA A 5 15.64 22.99 9.14
C ALA A 5 16.64 22.03 8.47
N PRO A 6 16.66 20.74 8.84
CA PRO A 6 17.55 19.77 8.22
C PRO A 6 17.25 19.66 6.74
N ALA A 7 18.31 19.50 5.95
CA ALA A 7 18.38 19.56 4.50
C ALA A 7 17.22 18.84 3.79
N VAL A 8 16.22 19.59 3.36
CA VAL A 8 15.06 19.14 2.55
C VAL A 8 15.52 18.47 1.24
N SER A 9 16.71 18.81 0.74
CA SER A 9 17.30 18.21 -0.47
C SER A 9 17.56 16.70 -0.32
N GLY A 10 18.14 16.24 0.80
CA GLY A 10 18.44 14.83 1.01
C GLY A 10 17.19 13.96 1.16
N LEU A 11 16.14 14.44 1.83
CA LEU A 11 14.87 13.73 1.96
C LEU A 11 14.17 13.57 0.61
N ARG A 12 14.18 14.62 -0.21
CA ARG A 12 13.61 14.58 -1.56
C ARG A 12 14.30 13.53 -2.42
N GLU A 13 15.61 13.47 -2.39
CA GLU A 13 16.37 12.46 -3.13
C GLU A 13 16.07 11.04 -2.67
N GLN A 14 15.99 10.80 -1.37
CA GLN A 14 15.61 9.51 -0.80
C GLN A 14 14.23 9.05 -1.26
N VAL A 15 13.23 9.95 -1.26
CA VAL A 15 11.88 9.65 -1.75
C VAL A 15 11.88 9.35 -3.25
N HIS A 16 12.60 10.13 -4.04
CA HIS A 16 12.72 9.90 -5.48
C HIS A 16 13.43 8.58 -5.80
N ASP A 17 14.47 8.22 -5.03
CA ASP A 17 15.17 6.95 -5.20
C ASP A 17 14.28 5.77 -4.82
N ALA A 18 13.57 5.86 -3.71
CA ALA A 18 12.59 4.84 -3.32
C ALA A 18 11.51 4.65 -4.40
N ALA A 19 11.00 5.74 -4.97
CA ALA A 19 10.01 5.69 -6.04
C ALA A 19 10.58 5.08 -7.34
N ARG A 20 11.84 5.36 -7.70
CA ARG A 20 12.50 4.73 -8.85
C ARG A 20 12.63 3.21 -8.66
N ARG A 21 13.12 2.77 -7.49
CA ARG A 21 13.24 1.33 -7.17
C ARG A 21 11.88 0.64 -7.18
N ALA A 22 10.85 1.29 -6.61
CA ALA A 22 9.49 0.77 -6.63
C ALA A 22 8.95 0.61 -8.07
N ARG A 23 9.27 1.54 -9.00
CA ARG A 23 8.87 1.41 -10.40
C ARG A 23 9.52 0.21 -11.11
N VAL A 24 10.77 -0.10 -10.78
CA VAL A 24 11.44 -1.30 -11.33
C VAL A 24 10.74 -2.55 -10.81
N ALA A 25 10.57 -2.67 -9.49
CA ALA A 25 9.88 -3.80 -8.87
C ALA A 25 8.43 -3.97 -9.37
N ALA A 26 7.70 -2.86 -9.60
CA ALA A 26 6.33 -2.91 -10.09
C ALA A 26 6.22 -3.54 -11.49
N ARG A 27 7.21 -3.37 -12.36
CA ARG A 27 7.24 -4.01 -13.69
C ARG A 27 7.38 -5.53 -13.59
N GLU A 28 8.24 -5.99 -12.68
CA GLU A 28 8.41 -7.43 -12.42
C GLU A 28 7.14 -8.01 -11.80
N LEU A 29 6.58 -7.35 -10.78
CA LEU A 29 5.34 -7.77 -10.14
C LEU A 29 4.14 -7.86 -11.10
N ALA A 30 4.10 -7.01 -12.13
CA ALA A 30 3.03 -6.99 -13.11
C ALA A 30 2.93 -8.28 -13.93
N THR A 31 4.02 -9.02 -14.06
CA THR A 31 4.11 -10.25 -14.85
C THR A 31 4.03 -11.53 -14.02
N LEU A 32 4.01 -11.41 -12.68
CA LEU A 32 3.95 -12.56 -11.79
C LEU A 32 2.57 -13.21 -11.79
N SER A 33 2.56 -14.54 -11.63
CA SER A 33 1.32 -15.29 -11.44
C SER A 33 0.66 -14.95 -10.08
N THR A 34 -0.65 -15.09 -10.00
CA THR A 34 -1.43 -14.95 -8.75
C THR A 34 -0.83 -15.82 -7.64
N ALA A 35 -0.54 -17.10 -7.94
CA ALA A 35 0.06 -18.00 -6.95
C ALA A 35 1.41 -17.50 -6.39
N THR A 36 2.21 -16.80 -7.19
CA THR A 36 3.47 -16.20 -6.72
C THR A 36 3.22 -14.99 -5.83
N LYS A 37 2.25 -14.16 -6.16
CA LYS A 37 1.83 -13.01 -5.33
C LYS A 37 1.27 -13.48 -3.99
N ASP A 38 0.43 -14.52 -3.99
CA ASP A 38 -0.16 -15.10 -2.78
C ASP A 38 0.91 -15.68 -1.86
N ARG A 39 1.86 -16.45 -2.42
CA ARG A 39 3.00 -16.97 -1.64
C ARG A 39 3.82 -15.84 -1.01
N ALA A 40 4.05 -14.75 -1.73
CA ALA A 40 4.78 -13.61 -1.20
C ALA A 40 4.04 -12.97 -0.01
N LEU A 41 2.71 -12.84 -0.07
CA LEU A 41 1.89 -12.33 1.02
C LEU A 41 1.89 -13.28 2.23
N HIS A 42 1.79 -14.59 2.02
CA HIS A 42 1.91 -15.57 3.09
C HIS A 42 3.28 -15.53 3.76
N THR A 43 4.35 -15.50 2.97
CA THR A 43 5.72 -15.37 3.49
C THR A 43 5.90 -14.08 4.28
N ALA A 44 5.35 -12.97 3.80
CA ALA A 44 5.38 -11.70 4.53
C ALA A 44 4.66 -11.79 5.88
N ALA A 45 3.49 -12.45 5.94
CA ALA A 45 2.75 -12.70 7.17
C ALA A 45 3.59 -13.52 8.17
N ASP A 46 4.22 -14.59 7.70
CA ASP A 46 5.08 -15.45 8.52
C ASP A 46 6.31 -14.69 9.02
N CYS A 47 6.93 -13.87 8.19
CA CYS A 47 8.05 -13.01 8.58
C CYS A 47 7.66 -11.98 9.66
N VAL A 48 6.46 -11.41 9.59
CA VAL A 48 5.94 -10.47 10.61
C VAL A 48 5.81 -11.20 11.95
N LEU A 49 5.22 -12.39 11.96
CA LEU A 49 5.06 -13.19 13.18
C LEU A 49 6.39 -13.62 13.76
N ALA A 50 7.30 -14.10 12.93
CA ALA A 50 8.63 -14.53 13.36
C ALA A 50 9.45 -13.39 13.99
N ARG A 51 9.18 -12.15 13.62
CA ARG A 51 9.88 -10.96 14.14
C ARG A 51 9.08 -10.19 15.20
N THR A 52 8.02 -10.76 15.75
CA THR A 52 7.14 -10.10 16.73
C THR A 52 7.93 -9.45 17.87
N HIS A 53 8.89 -10.16 18.47
CA HIS A 53 9.68 -9.63 19.57
C HIS A 53 10.50 -8.38 19.17
N ALA A 54 11.17 -8.43 18.02
CA ALA A 54 11.97 -7.31 17.53
C ALA A 54 11.09 -6.09 17.18
N ILE A 55 9.91 -6.34 16.60
CA ILE A 55 8.94 -5.28 16.26
C ILE A 55 8.40 -4.62 17.54
N LEU A 56 8.08 -5.39 18.57
CA LEU A 56 7.60 -4.86 19.84
C LEU A 56 8.68 -4.08 20.59
N ALA A 57 9.93 -4.53 20.55
CA ALA A 57 11.06 -3.81 21.15
C ALA A 57 11.26 -2.44 20.49
N ALA A 58 11.34 -2.39 19.16
CA ALA A 58 11.45 -1.13 18.42
C ALA A 58 10.24 -0.20 18.66
N ASN A 59 9.03 -0.75 18.71
CA ASN A 59 7.83 0.03 18.99
C ASN A 59 7.83 0.62 20.41
N ALA A 60 8.39 -0.08 21.39
CA ALA A 60 8.52 0.43 22.75
C ALA A 60 9.47 1.66 22.81
N GLU A 61 10.55 1.65 22.03
CA GLU A 61 11.46 2.79 21.89
C GLU A 61 10.75 4.00 21.24
N ASP A 62 9.99 3.77 20.15
CA ASP A 62 9.19 4.79 19.47
C ASP A 62 8.14 5.42 20.39
N LEU A 63 7.47 4.60 21.22
CA LEU A 63 6.49 5.07 22.20
C LEU A 63 7.14 5.92 23.29
N ALA A 64 8.31 5.51 23.80
CA ALA A 64 9.03 6.26 24.79
C ALA A 64 9.46 7.63 24.25
N ALA A 65 10.01 7.68 23.03
CA ALA A 65 10.38 8.92 22.35
C ALA A 65 9.17 9.83 22.10
N SER A 66 8.06 9.27 21.61
CA SER A 66 6.82 10.01 21.36
C SER A 66 6.22 10.59 22.65
N LYS A 67 6.26 9.83 23.74
CA LYS A 67 5.80 10.30 25.06
C LYS A 67 6.68 11.44 25.59
N ALA A 68 7.99 11.33 25.44
CA ALA A 68 8.93 12.38 25.81
C ALA A 68 8.71 13.68 24.99
N ALA A 69 8.27 13.55 23.73
CA ALA A 69 7.91 14.67 22.86
C ALA A 69 6.51 15.28 23.16
N GLY A 70 5.80 14.80 24.19
CA GLY A 70 4.49 15.34 24.59
C GLY A 70 3.32 14.86 23.73
N THR A 71 3.45 13.75 23.03
CA THR A 71 2.36 13.17 22.23
C THR A 71 1.17 12.82 23.12
N PRO A 72 -0.08 13.21 22.77
CA PRO A 72 -1.28 12.88 23.55
C PRO A 72 -1.49 11.37 23.70
N GLU A 73 -2.03 10.96 24.86
CA GLU A 73 -2.20 9.54 25.21
C GLU A 73 -3.05 8.76 24.18
N ALA A 74 -4.10 9.37 23.65
CA ALA A 74 -4.92 8.79 22.59
C ALA A 74 -4.14 8.51 21.30
N MET A 75 -3.09 9.26 21.02
CA MET A 75 -2.19 9.01 19.88
C MET A 75 -1.19 7.92 20.23
N LEU A 76 -0.68 7.89 21.47
CA LEU A 76 0.21 6.83 21.95
C LEU A 76 -0.47 5.45 21.88
N ASP A 77 -1.75 5.33 22.30
CA ASP A 77 -2.50 4.07 22.13
C ASP A 77 -2.63 3.64 20.66
N ARG A 78 -2.78 4.59 19.74
CA ARG A 78 -2.81 4.28 18.31
C ARG A 78 -1.47 3.81 17.76
N LEU A 79 -0.36 4.30 18.30
CA LEU A 79 1.00 3.92 17.95
C LEU A 79 1.40 2.59 18.58
N ALA A 80 0.85 2.27 19.76
CA ALA A 80 1.24 1.08 20.50
C ALA A 80 0.90 -0.21 19.74
N LEU A 81 1.88 -1.10 19.61
CA LEU A 81 1.71 -2.45 19.14
C LEU A 81 1.68 -3.41 20.34
N ASN A 82 0.95 -4.50 20.17
CA ASN A 82 0.93 -5.64 21.06
C ASN A 82 0.85 -6.93 20.22
N PRO A 83 1.07 -8.11 20.79
CA PRO A 83 1.01 -9.38 20.05
C PRO A 83 -0.27 -9.53 19.23
N ASN A 84 -1.43 -9.25 19.81
CA ASN A 84 -2.70 -9.36 19.10
C ASN A 84 -2.83 -8.41 17.89
N ARG A 85 -2.25 -7.21 17.98
CA ARG A 85 -2.21 -6.26 16.85
C ARG A 85 -1.31 -6.78 15.74
N ILE A 86 -0.19 -7.41 16.08
CA ILE A 86 0.73 -8.04 15.11
C ILE A 86 0.08 -9.26 14.46
N ASP A 87 -0.58 -10.13 15.22
CA ASP A 87 -1.37 -11.24 14.68
C ASP A 87 -2.45 -10.75 13.72
N GLY A 88 -3.11 -9.65 14.07
CA GLY A 88 -4.07 -9.00 13.21
C GLY A 88 -3.47 -8.47 11.89
N ILE A 89 -2.23 -8.00 11.89
CA ILE A 89 -1.52 -7.58 10.66
C ILE A 89 -1.24 -8.81 9.78
N ALA A 90 -0.70 -9.88 10.37
CA ALA A 90 -0.42 -11.12 9.65
C ALA A 90 -1.69 -11.77 9.08
N ALA A 91 -2.78 -11.80 9.86
CA ALA A 91 -4.09 -12.26 9.40
C ALA A 91 -4.62 -11.42 8.23
N GLY A 92 -4.42 -10.09 8.28
CA GLY A 92 -4.79 -9.19 7.19
C GLY A 92 -4.05 -9.48 5.88
N LEU A 93 -2.75 -9.78 5.94
CA LEU A 93 -1.96 -10.19 4.77
C LEU A 93 -2.49 -11.49 4.17
N ARG A 94 -2.76 -12.49 5.00
CA ARG A 94 -3.34 -13.78 4.56
C ARG A 94 -4.74 -13.61 3.98
N GLN A 95 -5.55 -12.71 4.55
CA GLN A 95 -6.87 -12.38 4.01
C GLN A 95 -6.77 -11.77 2.62
N VAL A 96 -5.79 -10.89 2.37
CA VAL A 96 -5.55 -10.30 1.04
C VAL A 96 -5.12 -11.37 0.05
N ALA A 97 -4.24 -12.31 0.45
CA ALA A 97 -3.82 -13.43 -0.37
C ALA A 97 -5.00 -14.35 -0.80
N GLY A 98 -6.05 -14.45 0.04
CA GLY A 98 -7.26 -15.21 -0.30
C GLY A 98 -8.26 -14.48 -1.21
N LEU A 99 -7.97 -13.24 -1.64
CA LEU A 99 -8.86 -12.51 -2.55
C LEU A 99 -8.56 -12.86 -4.00
N PRO A 100 -9.57 -12.93 -4.89
CA PRO A 100 -9.34 -13.09 -6.31
C PRO A 100 -8.42 -11.98 -6.87
N ASP A 101 -7.40 -12.37 -7.64
CA ASP A 101 -6.54 -11.41 -8.35
C ASP A 101 -7.36 -10.76 -9.48
N PRO A 102 -7.57 -9.44 -9.46
CA PRO A 102 -8.36 -8.77 -10.48
C PRO A 102 -7.60 -8.51 -11.78
N ILE A 103 -6.29 -8.77 -11.80
CA ILE A 103 -5.45 -8.49 -12.98
C ILE A 103 -5.81 -9.45 -14.11
N GLY A 104 -6.05 -8.89 -15.30
CA GLY A 104 -6.45 -9.66 -16.47
C GLY A 104 -7.96 -9.87 -16.61
N GLU A 105 -8.79 -9.52 -15.62
CA GLU A 105 -10.24 -9.60 -15.70
C GLU A 105 -10.78 -8.71 -16.85
N VAL A 106 -11.53 -9.30 -17.77
CA VAL A 106 -12.19 -8.58 -18.85
C VAL A 106 -13.55 -8.07 -18.36
N LEU A 107 -13.69 -6.76 -18.24
CA LEU A 107 -14.93 -6.11 -17.77
C LEU A 107 -15.99 -6.00 -18.84
N ARG A 108 -15.54 -5.71 -20.07
CA ARG A 108 -16.41 -5.52 -21.24
C ARG A 108 -15.66 -5.93 -22.51
N GLY A 109 -16.39 -6.44 -23.48
CA GLY A 109 -15.88 -6.68 -24.82
C GLY A 109 -16.96 -6.43 -25.86
N ARG A 110 -16.54 -6.00 -27.06
CA ARG A 110 -17.44 -5.87 -28.21
C ARG A 110 -16.66 -6.01 -29.51
N THR A 111 -17.33 -6.52 -30.53
CA THR A 111 -16.83 -6.52 -31.91
C THR A 111 -17.51 -5.40 -32.66
N LEU A 112 -16.73 -4.59 -33.36
CA LEU A 112 -17.25 -3.53 -34.24
C LEU A 112 -17.69 -4.11 -35.60
N PRO A 113 -18.50 -3.39 -36.41
CA PRO A 113 -18.93 -3.86 -37.70
C PRO A 113 -17.78 -4.19 -38.68
N ASN A 114 -16.64 -3.57 -38.52
CA ASN A 114 -15.41 -3.83 -39.28
C ASN A 114 -14.57 -5.02 -38.78
N GLY A 115 -15.10 -5.82 -37.81
CA GLY A 115 -14.44 -6.97 -37.24
C GLY A 115 -13.43 -6.66 -36.10
N LEU A 116 -13.17 -5.39 -35.78
CA LEU A 116 -12.28 -5.01 -34.68
C LEU A 116 -12.88 -5.43 -33.33
N GLN A 117 -12.10 -6.20 -32.54
CA GLN A 117 -12.45 -6.60 -31.18
C GLN A 117 -11.87 -5.61 -30.17
N ILE A 118 -12.73 -5.02 -29.36
CA ILE A 118 -12.33 -4.13 -28.26
C ILE A 118 -12.59 -4.85 -26.94
N ARG A 119 -11.59 -4.87 -26.04
CA ARG A 119 -11.71 -5.41 -24.68
C ARG A 119 -11.26 -4.39 -23.67
N GLN A 120 -12.05 -4.19 -22.62
CA GLN A 120 -11.67 -3.41 -21.44
C GLN A 120 -11.22 -4.39 -20.38
N GLN A 121 -9.94 -4.34 -20.05
CA GLN A 121 -9.29 -5.28 -19.13
C GLN A 121 -8.68 -4.54 -17.93
N ARG A 122 -8.69 -5.17 -16.76
CA ARG A 122 -8.00 -4.65 -15.56
C ARG A 122 -6.50 -4.86 -15.71
N VAL A 123 -5.74 -3.80 -15.41
CA VAL A 123 -4.27 -3.80 -15.45
C VAL A 123 -3.72 -3.34 -14.10
N PRO A 124 -2.44 -3.68 -13.77
CA PRO A 124 -1.80 -3.19 -12.55
C PRO A 124 -1.75 -1.66 -12.53
N LEU A 125 -1.98 -1.05 -11.34
CA LEU A 125 -1.86 0.40 -11.15
C LEU A 125 -0.40 0.89 -11.17
N GLY A 126 0.56 -0.02 -10.98
CA GLY A 126 1.96 0.32 -10.82
C GLY A 126 2.29 0.70 -9.37
N VAL A 127 2.98 1.81 -9.18
CA VAL A 127 3.37 2.29 -7.84
C VAL A 127 2.33 3.24 -7.29
N VAL A 128 1.91 2.98 -6.05
CA VAL A 128 1.00 3.85 -5.30
C VAL A 128 1.76 4.45 -4.12
N GLY A 129 1.78 5.77 -4.03
CA GLY A 129 2.29 6.49 -2.87
C GLY A 129 1.20 6.66 -1.81
N ILE A 130 1.52 6.36 -0.57
CA ILE A 130 0.61 6.53 0.57
C ILE A 130 1.28 7.45 1.58
N VAL A 131 0.59 8.51 1.97
CA VAL A 131 0.97 9.36 3.09
C VAL A 131 0.03 9.04 4.25
N TYR A 132 0.59 8.65 5.37
CA TYR A 132 -0.19 8.37 6.59
C TYR A 132 0.58 8.82 7.83
N GLU A 133 -0.16 9.08 8.89
CA GLU A 133 0.37 9.62 10.14
C GLU A 133 -0.17 8.79 11.33
N GLY A 134 0.73 8.46 12.27
CA GLY A 134 0.38 7.95 13.59
C GLY A 134 -0.43 6.64 13.64
N ARG A 135 -0.24 5.71 12.67
CA ARG A 135 -0.97 4.42 12.67
C ARG A 135 -0.13 3.28 12.11
N PRO A 136 0.58 2.50 12.94
CA PRO A 136 1.36 1.34 12.48
C PRO A 136 0.50 0.24 11.84
N THR A 137 -0.81 0.20 12.13
CA THR A 137 -1.75 -0.80 11.61
C THR A 137 -2.42 -0.42 10.29
N HIS A 138 -2.01 0.66 9.62
CA HIS A 138 -2.70 1.19 8.44
C HIS A 138 -2.52 0.32 7.18
N ALA A 139 -1.50 -0.51 7.10
CA ALA A 139 -1.33 -1.47 6.01
C ALA A 139 -2.57 -2.41 5.85
N ARG A 140 -3.32 -2.60 6.94
CA ARG A 140 -4.52 -3.44 6.98
C ARG A 140 -5.77 -2.84 6.33
N ARG A 141 -5.89 -1.49 6.25
CA ARG A 141 -7.14 -0.87 5.75
C ARG A 141 -7.22 -0.73 4.24
N HIS A 142 -6.12 -0.85 3.53
CA HIS A 142 -6.12 -0.68 2.07
C HIS A 142 -6.54 -1.94 1.30
N GLY A 143 -6.53 -3.13 1.93
CA GLY A 143 -7.15 -4.33 1.35
C GLY A 143 -8.68 -4.28 1.28
N ASN A 144 -9.33 -3.40 2.06
CA ASN A 144 -10.79 -3.37 2.18
C ASN A 144 -11.45 -2.12 1.57
N SER A 145 -10.75 -1.36 0.72
CA SER A 145 -11.26 -0.12 0.12
C SER A 145 -12.18 -0.32 -1.10
N ARG A 146 -12.76 -1.52 -1.29
CA ARG A 146 -13.82 -1.71 -2.32
C ARG A 146 -15.04 -0.80 -2.12
N ARG A 147 -15.17 -0.10 -0.97
CA ARG A 147 -16.33 0.77 -0.68
C ARG A 147 -16.11 2.27 -0.90
N ARG A 148 -14.88 2.74 -1.19
CA ARG A 148 -14.62 4.19 -1.32
C ARG A 148 -13.99 4.65 -2.64
N SER A 149 -13.95 3.82 -3.67
CA SER A 149 -13.49 4.25 -5.00
C SER A 149 -14.58 4.95 -5.85
N ARG A 150 -15.63 5.50 -5.21
CA ARG A 150 -16.67 6.25 -5.94
C ARG A 150 -16.38 7.74 -6.12
N SER A 151 -15.24 8.27 -5.69
CA SER A 151 -15.03 9.72 -5.71
C SER A 151 -13.84 10.22 -6.53
N TRP A 152 -13.21 9.40 -7.34
CA TRP A 152 -12.30 9.93 -8.34
C TRP A 152 -12.66 9.42 -9.74
N ALA A 153 -13.66 10.07 -10.33
CA ALA A 153 -13.85 10.05 -11.77
C ALA A 153 -12.88 11.10 -12.37
N PRO A 154 -11.94 10.72 -13.25
CA PRO A 154 -11.24 11.72 -14.04
C PRO A 154 -12.25 12.45 -14.91
N ALA A 155 -12.20 13.78 -14.87
CA ALA A 155 -13.00 14.64 -15.72
C ALA A 155 -12.88 14.18 -17.17
N ARG A 156 -13.99 13.79 -17.79
CA ARG A 156 -14.09 13.53 -19.23
C ARG A 156 -13.71 14.82 -19.96
N ARG A 157 -12.55 14.86 -20.57
CA ARG A 157 -12.35 15.77 -21.69
C ARG A 157 -13.01 15.15 -22.93
N GLU A 158 -14.22 15.55 -23.18
CA GLU A 158 -14.82 15.37 -24.50
C GLU A 158 -14.00 16.15 -25.51
N ARG A 159 -13.20 15.45 -26.31
CA ARG A 159 -12.72 16.02 -27.56
C ARG A 159 -13.85 15.82 -28.57
N GLN A 160 -14.56 16.90 -28.86
CA GLN A 160 -15.36 17.00 -30.06
C GLN A 160 -14.39 16.97 -31.26
N LEU A 161 -14.44 15.90 -32.03
CA LEU A 161 -13.89 15.84 -33.37
C LEU A 161 -14.95 16.32 -34.32
N ARG A 162 -14.73 17.47 -34.91
CA ARG A 162 -15.41 17.90 -36.16
C ARG A 162 -14.77 17.16 -37.34
#